data_a1b5be262bd4b5bfc859fd4647545c60
#
_entry.id   a1b5be262bd4b5bfc859fd4647545c60
#
_cell.length_a   1.000
_cell.length_b   1.000
_cell.length_c   1.000
_cell.angle_alpha   90.00
_cell.angle_beta   90.00
_cell.angle_gamma   90.00
#
_symmetry.space_group_name_H-M   'P 1'
#
loop_
_entity.id
_entity.type
_entity.pdbx_description
1 polymer ?
#
loop_
_entity_poly.entity_id
_entity_poly.type
_entity_poly.pdbx_seq_one_letter_code
_entity_poly.pdbx_strand_id
1 'polypeptide(L)'
;MAKEKVKRPKMTRYTFKDFENDFPTDDACLEWLKNYLYPDGIFCETCNAITKHHKVASRKSYSCQFCGHHVHPTANTIYHKSSTSMRTWFHAIYLMASTRCGISAKQLERETGVTYKTAWRMFKQIRKMLQEDHDPFTGSVEADESFFGGKAKNMHKDVRARKITGPGASGKTIVVGVLQRQGKVSAKVVTDTEANTLIPFIEARVLPSTMVYTDEAPSYNALPGSGYEHRRVHHSAKVYVRADAHTNGIEGFWSLVKNGLRGVNHSVSAKYLQTYLDEYSFRYNRRHDVTPMLNPF
;
A
#
# COMPACT_ATOMS: atom_id res chain seq x y z
N MET A 1 20.99 20.98 26.00
CA MET A 1 21.33 20.98 24.56
C MET A 1 20.05 21.12 23.77
N ALA A 2 19.84 22.23 23.06
CA ALA A 2 18.68 22.44 22.23
C ALA A 2 18.75 21.49 21.01
N LYS A 3 17.71 20.68 20.80
CA LYS A 3 17.60 19.82 19.62
C LYS A 3 17.50 20.73 18.39
N GLU A 4 18.52 20.71 17.56
CA GLU A 4 18.52 21.37 16.26
C GLU A 4 17.33 20.84 15.44
N LYS A 5 16.39 21.73 15.10
CA LYS A 5 15.24 21.37 14.27
C LYS A 5 15.74 21.17 12.84
N VAL A 6 15.96 19.93 12.45
CA VAL A 6 16.23 19.58 11.05
C VAL A 6 15.07 20.14 10.20
N LYS A 7 15.38 21.14 9.37
CA LYS A 7 14.42 21.69 8.40
C LYS A 7 14.07 20.59 7.39
N ARG A 8 12.83 20.09 7.45
CA ARG A 8 12.33 19.15 6.43
C ARG A 8 12.34 19.84 5.06
N PRO A 9 12.80 19.17 4.00
CA PRO A 9 12.73 19.73 2.66
C PRO A 9 11.27 20.05 2.30
N LYS A 10 11.06 21.17 1.59
CA LYS A 10 9.71 21.53 1.09
C LYS A 10 9.27 20.46 0.10
N MET A 11 8.19 19.76 0.42
CA MET A 11 7.54 18.85 -0.53
C MET A 11 7.05 19.65 -1.75
N THR A 12 7.44 19.24 -2.93
CA THR A 12 6.84 19.71 -4.18
C THR A 12 5.39 19.21 -4.20
N ARG A 13 4.43 20.12 -4.20
CA ARG A 13 3.01 19.75 -4.26
C ARG A 13 2.63 19.60 -5.73
N TYR A 14 2.16 18.40 -6.09
CA TYR A 14 1.49 18.18 -7.35
C TYR A 14 0.00 18.47 -7.16
N THR A 15 -0.49 19.53 -7.77
CA THR A 15 -1.86 20.03 -7.61
C THR A 15 -2.80 19.45 -8.67
N PHE A 16 -4.11 19.64 -8.49
CA PHE A 16 -5.09 19.28 -9.53
C PHE A 16 -4.87 20.05 -10.83
N LYS A 17 -4.43 21.32 -10.73
CA LYS A 17 -4.08 22.12 -11.90
C LYS A 17 -2.89 21.53 -12.67
N ASP A 18 -1.88 21.01 -11.97
CA ASP A 18 -0.75 20.34 -12.61
C ASP A 18 -1.23 19.05 -13.31
N PHE A 19 -2.11 18.29 -12.66
CA PHE A 19 -2.74 17.11 -13.28
C PHE A 19 -3.53 17.46 -14.55
N GLU A 20 -4.30 18.55 -14.56
CA GLU A 20 -5.04 18.99 -15.74
C GLU A 20 -4.12 19.41 -16.87
N ASN A 21 -3.01 20.07 -16.56
CA ASN A 21 -2.00 20.48 -17.54
C ASN A 21 -1.27 19.28 -18.14
N ASP A 22 -0.85 18.30 -17.31
CA ASP A 22 -0.07 17.15 -17.75
C ASP A 22 -0.94 16.11 -18.47
N PHE A 23 -2.21 15.96 -18.06
CA PHE A 23 -3.12 14.92 -18.54
C PHE A 23 -4.47 15.50 -19.04
N PRO A 24 -4.46 16.42 -20.01
CA PRO A 24 -5.69 17.03 -20.53
C PRO A 24 -6.58 16.06 -21.31
N THR A 25 -6.02 15.02 -21.90
CA THR A 25 -6.70 14.06 -22.77
C THR A 25 -6.26 12.62 -22.53
N ASP A 26 -7.05 11.66 -23.03
CA ASP A 26 -6.67 10.23 -23.07
C ASP A 26 -5.36 10.00 -23.84
N ASP A 27 -5.13 10.81 -24.87
CA ASP A 27 -3.94 10.74 -25.71
C ASP A 27 -2.68 11.17 -24.94
N ALA A 28 -2.77 12.22 -24.14
CA ALA A 28 -1.68 12.65 -23.26
C ALA A 28 -1.34 11.55 -22.22
N CYS A 29 -2.36 10.91 -21.64
CA CYS A 29 -2.17 9.80 -20.72
C CYS A 29 -1.51 8.58 -21.41
N LEU A 30 -1.91 8.27 -22.65
CA LEU A 30 -1.34 7.16 -23.42
C LEU A 30 0.12 7.44 -23.81
N GLU A 31 0.42 8.67 -24.18
CA GLU A 31 1.78 9.09 -24.52
C GLU A 31 2.69 9.03 -23.29
N TRP A 32 2.22 9.51 -22.15
CA TRP A 32 2.94 9.39 -20.89
C TRP A 32 3.23 7.93 -20.53
N LEU A 33 2.22 7.06 -20.62
CA LEU A 33 2.36 5.62 -20.33
C LEU A 33 3.36 4.95 -21.29
N LYS A 34 3.32 5.31 -22.59
CA LYS A 34 4.30 4.82 -23.57
C LYS A 34 5.72 5.23 -23.20
N ASN A 35 5.94 6.50 -22.87
CA ASN A 35 7.26 7.00 -22.51
C ASN A 35 7.78 6.38 -21.21
N TYR A 36 6.89 6.12 -20.25
CA TYR A 36 7.21 5.43 -19.01
C TYR A 36 7.64 3.97 -19.23
N LEU A 37 6.90 3.23 -20.07
CA LEU A 37 7.19 1.82 -20.35
C LEU A 37 8.37 1.63 -21.30
N TYR A 38 8.62 2.59 -22.16
CA TYR A 38 9.66 2.53 -23.20
C TYR A 38 10.53 3.79 -23.19
N PRO A 39 11.30 4.03 -22.12
CA PRO A 39 12.10 5.26 -22.00
C PRO A 39 13.16 5.39 -23.12
N ASP A 40 13.73 4.28 -23.56
CA ASP A 40 14.76 4.21 -24.64
C ASP A 40 14.15 4.03 -26.02
N GLY A 41 12.81 4.06 -26.14
CA GLY A 41 12.07 3.81 -27.39
C GLY A 41 11.49 2.40 -27.48
N ILE A 42 10.57 2.21 -28.41
CA ILE A 42 9.84 0.94 -28.56
C ILE A 42 10.67 -0.04 -29.41
N PHE A 43 11.01 -1.20 -28.85
CA PHE A 43 11.58 -2.31 -29.58
C PHE A 43 10.50 -2.97 -30.45
N CYS A 44 10.72 -3.00 -31.76
CA CYS A 44 9.85 -3.68 -32.71
C CYS A 44 10.30 -5.12 -32.90
N GLU A 45 9.49 -6.08 -32.44
CA GLU A 45 9.80 -7.51 -32.57
C GLU A 45 9.94 -7.96 -34.05
N THR A 46 9.14 -7.40 -34.96
CA THR A 46 9.20 -7.72 -36.39
C THR A 46 10.45 -7.19 -37.07
N CYS A 47 10.90 -5.97 -36.70
CA CYS A 47 12.12 -5.38 -37.27
C CYS A 47 13.37 -5.78 -36.50
N ASN A 48 13.22 -6.39 -35.31
CA ASN A 48 14.29 -6.76 -34.39
C ASN A 48 15.21 -5.57 -34.01
N ALA A 49 14.61 -4.39 -33.85
CA ALA A 49 15.32 -3.14 -33.53
C ALA A 49 14.43 -2.13 -32.83
N ILE A 50 15.02 -1.17 -32.11
CA ILE A 50 14.32 0.01 -31.63
C ILE A 50 13.98 0.87 -32.85
N THR A 51 12.70 1.14 -33.04
CA THR A 51 12.20 1.89 -34.20
C THR A 51 11.24 2.98 -33.78
N LYS A 52 11.06 3.99 -34.64
CA LYS A 52 10.04 5.01 -34.43
C LYS A 52 8.64 4.42 -34.61
N HIS A 53 7.76 4.74 -33.67
CA HIS A 53 6.37 4.30 -33.70
C HIS A 53 5.44 5.51 -33.71
N HIS A 54 4.44 5.49 -34.57
CA HIS A 54 3.45 6.56 -34.69
C HIS A 54 2.14 6.14 -34.04
N LYS A 55 1.51 7.08 -33.34
CA LYS A 55 0.21 6.86 -32.73
C LYS A 55 -0.85 6.56 -33.80
N VAL A 56 -1.68 5.55 -33.55
CA VAL A 56 -2.85 5.23 -34.39
C VAL A 56 -4.06 5.99 -33.84
N ALA A 57 -4.62 6.92 -34.62
CA ALA A 57 -5.67 7.83 -34.16
C ALA A 57 -6.93 7.14 -33.60
N SER A 58 -7.33 6.00 -34.20
CA SER A 58 -8.54 5.27 -33.82
C SER A 58 -8.32 4.23 -32.69
N ARG A 59 -7.09 4.06 -32.20
CA ARG A 59 -6.74 2.98 -31.27
C ARG A 59 -5.76 3.43 -30.20
N LYS A 60 -5.79 2.76 -29.05
CA LYS A 60 -4.78 2.92 -27.97
C LYS A 60 -3.50 2.14 -28.33
N SER A 61 -2.91 2.43 -29.50
CA SER A 61 -1.74 1.71 -30.02
C SER A 61 -0.82 2.63 -30.81
N TYR A 62 0.40 2.16 -30.99
CA TYR A 62 1.44 2.79 -31.82
C TYR A 62 1.87 1.81 -32.89
N SER A 63 2.06 2.26 -34.12
CA SER A 63 2.47 1.46 -35.27
C SER A 63 3.91 1.75 -35.64
N CYS A 64 4.70 0.71 -35.86
CA CYS A 64 6.07 0.81 -36.37
C CYS A 64 6.09 1.48 -37.74
N GLN A 65 7.00 2.45 -37.95
CA GLN A 65 7.10 3.19 -39.22
C GLN A 65 7.56 2.33 -40.38
N PHE A 66 8.24 1.19 -40.13
CA PHE A 66 8.80 0.35 -41.19
C PHE A 66 7.88 -0.82 -41.55
N CYS A 67 7.43 -1.59 -40.58
CA CYS A 67 6.67 -2.82 -40.80
C CYS A 67 5.19 -2.74 -40.45
N GLY A 68 4.74 -1.62 -39.84
CA GLY A 68 3.36 -1.48 -39.39
C GLY A 68 2.99 -2.29 -38.15
N HIS A 69 3.91 -2.99 -37.50
CA HIS A 69 3.63 -3.75 -36.26
C HIS A 69 3.06 -2.84 -35.20
N HIS A 70 2.00 -3.29 -34.53
CA HIS A 70 1.30 -2.50 -33.49
C HIS A 70 1.76 -2.87 -32.10
N VAL A 71 2.13 -1.86 -31.32
CA VAL A 71 2.39 -1.97 -29.88
C VAL A 71 1.27 -1.29 -29.10
N HIS A 72 0.79 -1.95 -28.05
CA HIS A 72 -0.29 -1.48 -27.19
C HIS A 72 0.23 -1.21 -25.78
N PRO A 73 0.57 0.03 -25.41
CA PRO A 73 1.12 0.32 -24.08
C PRO A 73 0.20 -0.06 -22.91
N THR A 74 -1.11 -0.15 -23.17
CA THR A 74 -2.08 -0.57 -22.14
C THR A 74 -2.10 -2.10 -21.91
N ALA A 75 -1.46 -2.89 -22.79
CA ALA A 75 -1.41 -4.35 -22.62
C ALA A 75 -0.66 -4.73 -21.33
N ASN A 76 -1.17 -5.74 -20.62
CA ASN A 76 -0.61 -6.24 -19.35
C ASN A 76 -0.52 -5.21 -18.21
N THR A 77 -1.18 -4.04 -18.36
CA THR A 77 -1.32 -3.03 -17.32
C THR A 77 -2.72 -3.07 -16.68
N ILE A 78 -2.96 -2.25 -15.66
CA ILE A 78 -4.30 -2.07 -15.09
C ILE A 78 -5.32 -1.51 -16.08
N TYR A 79 -4.85 -0.92 -17.17
CA TYR A 79 -5.67 -0.36 -18.26
C TYR A 79 -6.06 -1.40 -19.32
N HIS A 80 -5.53 -2.62 -19.22
CA HIS A 80 -5.76 -3.68 -20.22
C HIS A 80 -7.25 -3.94 -20.41
N LYS A 81 -7.72 -3.90 -21.66
CA LYS A 81 -9.12 -4.10 -22.04
C LYS A 81 -10.14 -3.24 -21.27
N SER A 82 -9.71 -2.12 -20.71
CA SER A 82 -10.62 -1.20 -20.02
C SER A 82 -11.38 -0.32 -21.01
N SER A 83 -12.71 -0.29 -20.87
CA SER A 83 -13.57 0.67 -21.57
C SER A 83 -13.58 2.06 -20.92
N THR A 84 -13.12 2.17 -19.66
CA THR A 84 -12.98 3.44 -18.97
C THR A 84 -11.87 4.26 -19.60
N SER A 85 -12.05 5.58 -19.75
CA SER A 85 -11.05 6.47 -20.32
C SER A 85 -9.75 6.44 -19.53
N MET A 86 -8.62 6.64 -20.20
CA MET A 86 -7.32 6.67 -19.52
C MET A 86 -7.21 7.85 -18.56
N ARG A 87 -7.75 9.02 -18.96
CA ARG A 87 -7.78 10.21 -18.11
C ARG A 87 -8.55 9.93 -16.80
N THR A 88 -9.66 9.18 -16.86
CA THR A 88 -10.40 8.78 -15.65
C THR A 88 -9.57 7.87 -14.74
N TRP A 89 -8.79 6.95 -15.30
CA TRP A 89 -7.86 6.11 -14.54
C TRP A 89 -6.77 6.94 -13.86
N PHE A 90 -6.13 7.85 -14.61
CA PHE A 90 -5.09 8.74 -14.09
C PHE A 90 -5.65 9.67 -13.01
N HIS A 91 -6.88 10.18 -13.20
CA HIS A 91 -7.56 10.96 -12.17
C HIS A 91 -7.84 10.15 -10.90
N ALA A 92 -8.24 8.87 -11.04
CA ALA A 92 -8.40 7.99 -9.88
C ALA A 92 -7.09 7.75 -9.12
N ILE A 93 -5.97 7.60 -9.84
CA ILE A 93 -4.63 7.48 -9.26
C ILE A 93 -4.25 8.79 -8.55
N TYR A 94 -4.46 9.94 -9.20
CA TYR A 94 -4.22 11.26 -8.61
C TYR A 94 -5.01 11.44 -7.31
N LEU A 95 -6.30 11.15 -7.31
CA LEU A 95 -7.15 11.26 -6.12
C LEU A 95 -6.67 10.33 -4.99
N MET A 96 -6.27 9.11 -5.32
CA MET A 96 -5.72 8.19 -4.33
C MET A 96 -4.38 8.68 -3.78
N ALA A 97 -3.51 9.24 -4.60
CA ALA A 97 -2.20 9.74 -4.19
C ALA A 97 -2.27 11.06 -3.42
N SER A 98 -3.15 11.98 -3.81
CA SER A 98 -3.26 13.32 -3.23
C SER A 98 -4.01 13.37 -1.89
N THR A 99 -4.85 12.37 -1.59
CA THR A 99 -5.64 12.32 -0.34
C THR A 99 -4.85 11.66 0.79
N ARG A 100 -4.72 12.37 1.93
CA ARG A 100 -3.91 11.90 3.05
C ARG A 100 -4.40 10.60 3.70
N CYS A 101 -5.71 10.43 3.85
CA CYS A 101 -6.32 9.28 4.52
C CYS A 101 -6.92 8.26 3.53
N GLY A 102 -6.64 8.42 2.23
CA GLY A 102 -7.27 7.62 1.18
C GLY A 102 -8.62 8.19 0.74
N ILE A 103 -9.24 7.53 -0.23
CA ILE A 103 -10.50 7.92 -0.84
C ILE A 103 -11.38 6.68 -1.05
N SER A 104 -12.70 6.81 -0.84
CA SER A 104 -13.64 5.70 -1.05
C SER A 104 -14.04 5.58 -2.52
N ALA A 105 -14.41 4.36 -2.93
CA ALA A 105 -14.97 4.14 -4.28
C ALA A 105 -16.27 4.93 -4.51
N LYS A 106 -17.03 5.23 -3.44
CA LYS A 106 -18.23 6.10 -3.52
C LYS A 106 -17.87 7.55 -3.84
N GLN A 107 -16.72 8.03 -3.33
CA GLN A 107 -16.24 9.36 -3.68
C GLN A 107 -15.74 9.40 -5.13
N LEU A 108 -14.99 8.38 -5.57
CA LEU A 108 -14.54 8.30 -6.96
C LEU A 108 -15.72 8.27 -7.95
N GLU A 109 -16.79 7.53 -7.63
CA GLU A 109 -18.03 7.53 -8.43
C GLU A 109 -18.59 8.96 -8.58
N ARG A 110 -18.64 9.74 -7.49
CA ARG A 110 -19.14 11.13 -7.50
C ARG A 110 -18.26 12.07 -8.31
N GLU A 111 -16.93 11.90 -8.18
CA GLU A 111 -15.95 12.76 -8.85
C GLU A 111 -15.86 12.52 -10.36
N THR A 112 -16.04 11.27 -10.79
CA THR A 112 -15.75 10.88 -12.18
C THR A 112 -16.97 10.47 -12.98
N GLY A 113 -18.13 10.30 -12.32
CA GLY A 113 -19.36 9.82 -12.97
C GLY A 113 -19.37 8.34 -13.37
N VAL A 114 -18.31 7.58 -13.09
CA VAL A 114 -18.32 6.14 -13.34
C VAL A 114 -19.22 5.41 -12.34
N THR A 115 -19.69 4.20 -12.68
CA THR A 115 -20.48 3.42 -11.73
C THR A 115 -19.65 2.99 -10.52
N TYR A 116 -20.29 2.77 -9.37
CA TYR A 116 -19.63 2.27 -8.16
C TYR A 116 -18.81 0.98 -8.41
N LYS A 117 -19.34 0.06 -9.20
CA LYS A 117 -18.64 -1.19 -9.56
C LYS A 117 -17.33 -0.90 -10.30
N THR A 118 -17.35 0.07 -11.22
CA THR A 118 -16.17 0.50 -11.97
C THR A 118 -15.17 1.19 -11.03
N ALA A 119 -15.61 2.14 -10.21
CA ALA A 119 -14.77 2.84 -9.24
C ALA A 119 -14.10 1.86 -8.26
N TRP A 120 -14.86 0.90 -7.74
CA TRP A 120 -14.35 -0.13 -6.85
C TRP A 120 -13.31 -1.04 -7.53
N ARG A 121 -13.56 -1.45 -8.79
CA ARG A 121 -12.61 -2.22 -9.61
C ARG A 121 -11.33 -1.44 -9.84
N MET A 122 -11.43 -0.17 -10.19
CA MET A 122 -10.28 0.71 -10.41
C MET A 122 -9.40 0.77 -9.15
N PHE A 123 -9.97 1.10 -8.01
CA PHE A 123 -9.22 1.17 -6.76
C PHE A 123 -8.64 -0.18 -6.33
N LYS A 124 -9.33 -1.29 -6.60
CA LYS A 124 -8.77 -2.61 -6.34
C LYS A 124 -7.51 -2.87 -7.19
N GLN A 125 -7.52 -2.47 -8.46
CA GLN A 125 -6.36 -2.64 -9.35
C GLN A 125 -5.21 -1.71 -8.93
N ILE A 126 -5.50 -0.44 -8.63
CA ILE A 126 -4.49 0.51 -8.16
C ILE A 126 -3.84 0.00 -6.86
N ARG A 127 -4.63 -0.46 -5.87
CA ARG A 127 -4.08 -1.02 -4.62
C ARG A 127 -3.14 -2.20 -4.85
N LYS A 128 -3.42 -3.06 -5.83
CA LYS A 128 -2.54 -4.18 -6.16
C LYS A 128 -1.16 -3.72 -6.66
N MET A 129 -1.09 -2.56 -7.30
CA MET A 129 0.19 -1.99 -7.76
C MET A 129 0.99 -1.36 -6.60
N LEU A 130 0.35 -1.07 -5.47
CA LEU A 130 1.00 -0.46 -4.30
C LEU A 130 1.68 -1.50 -3.39
N GLN A 131 1.58 -2.77 -3.73
CA GLN A 131 2.34 -3.81 -3.03
C GLN A 131 3.83 -3.58 -3.31
N GLU A 132 4.58 -3.30 -2.26
CA GLU A 132 6.02 -3.07 -2.35
C GLU A 132 6.79 -4.27 -1.81
N ASP A 133 7.82 -4.66 -2.55
CA ASP A 133 8.89 -5.50 -2.01
C ASP A 133 9.99 -4.57 -1.49
N HIS A 134 10.47 -4.82 -0.29
CA HIS A 134 11.48 -4.02 0.36
C HIS A 134 12.70 -4.85 0.67
N ASP A 135 13.87 -4.21 0.66
CA ASP A 135 15.05 -4.78 1.30
C ASP A 135 14.73 -5.11 2.76
N PRO A 136 15.28 -6.20 3.29
CA PRO A 136 15.06 -6.59 4.67
C PRO A 136 15.43 -5.46 5.65
N PHE A 137 14.64 -5.32 6.70
CA PHE A 137 14.83 -4.29 7.73
C PHE A 137 16.03 -4.58 8.62
N THR A 138 16.69 -3.53 9.08
CA THR A 138 17.89 -3.56 9.91
C THR A 138 17.79 -2.61 11.10
N GLY A 139 18.76 -2.70 12.01
CA GLY A 139 18.89 -1.76 13.15
C GLY A 139 17.88 -2.04 14.25
N SER A 140 16.89 -1.21 14.42
CA SER A 140 15.82 -1.36 15.44
C SER A 140 14.48 -1.53 14.77
N VAL A 141 13.82 -2.64 15.02
CA VAL A 141 12.52 -3.01 14.43
C VAL A 141 11.50 -3.26 15.53
N GLU A 142 10.29 -2.77 15.34
CA GLU A 142 9.13 -3.04 16.20
C GLU A 142 8.26 -4.08 15.51
N ALA A 143 7.82 -5.12 16.21
CA ALA A 143 6.88 -6.13 15.71
C ALA A 143 5.67 -6.21 16.65
N ASP A 144 4.48 -6.29 16.07
CA ASP A 144 3.21 -6.30 16.81
C ASP A 144 2.08 -6.87 15.94
N GLU A 145 1.00 -7.34 16.57
CA GLU A 145 -0.21 -7.79 15.91
C GLU A 145 -1.36 -6.82 16.14
N SER A 146 -2.22 -6.77 15.15
CA SER A 146 -3.45 -5.99 15.25
C SER A 146 -4.66 -6.73 14.72
N PHE A 147 -5.80 -6.49 15.35
CA PHE A 147 -7.05 -7.18 15.07
C PHE A 147 -8.03 -6.25 14.36
N PHE A 148 -8.47 -6.66 13.16
CA PHE A 148 -9.35 -5.90 12.30
C PHE A 148 -10.73 -6.57 12.18
N GLY A 149 -11.78 -5.79 12.34
CA GLY A 149 -13.17 -6.26 12.26
C GLY A 149 -14.13 -5.41 13.09
N GLY A 150 -15.42 -5.66 12.91
CA GLY A 150 -16.47 -5.01 13.68
C GLY A 150 -16.48 -5.43 15.16
N LYS A 151 -17.08 -4.60 16.02
CA LYS A 151 -17.31 -4.97 17.42
C LYS A 151 -18.44 -6.01 17.49
N ALA A 152 -18.24 -7.12 18.21
CA ALA A 152 -19.22 -8.18 18.38
C ALA A 152 -20.60 -7.67 18.87
N LYS A 153 -20.60 -6.63 19.72
CA LYS A 153 -21.85 -6.01 20.24
C LYS A 153 -22.71 -5.35 19.14
N ASN A 154 -22.10 -4.99 17.99
CA ASN A 154 -22.79 -4.33 16.89
C ASN A 154 -23.23 -5.33 15.80
N MET A 155 -23.02 -6.63 15.99
CA MET A 155 -23.44 -7.67 15.05
C MET A 155 -24.87 -8.12 15.36
N HIS A 156 -25.65 -8.46 14.31
CA HIS A 156 -26.92 -9.16 14.48
C HIS A 156 -26.70 -10.49 15.22
N LYS A 157 -27.67 -10.90 16.01
CA LYS A 157 -27.58 -12.06 16.92
C LYS A 157 -27.13 -13.34 16.20
N ASP A 158 -27.74 -13.64 15.06
CA ASP A 158 -27.43 -14.80 14.21
C ASP A 158 -26.02 -14.74 13.59
N VAL A 159 -25.57 -13.58 13.14
CA VAL A 159 -24.21 -13.36 12.62
C VAL A 159 -23.19 -13.47 13.75
N ARG A 160 -23.52 -12.91 14.91
CA ARG A 160 -22.66 -13.00 16.09
C ARG A 160 -22.47 -14.44 16.54
N ALA A 161 -23.54 -15.23 16.62
CA ALA A 161 -23.47 -16.63 17.02
C ALA A 161 -22.60 -17.49 16.10
N ARG A 162 -22.60 -17.17 14.78
CA ARG A 162 -21.76 -17.88 13.80
C ARG A 162 -20.30 -17.43 13.80
N LYS A 163 -20.01 -16.14 14.06
CA LYS A 163 -18.68 -15.56 13.92
C LYS A 163 -17.88 -15.52 15.22
N ILE A 164 -18.54 -15.43 16.36
CA ILE A 164 -17.89 -15.29 17.67
C ILE A 164 -17.98 -16.63 18.37
N THR A 165 -16.93 -17.43 18.23
CA THR A 165 -16.83 -18.80 18.78
C THR A 165 -16.07 -18.85 20.12
N GLY A 166 -15.53 -17.70 20.58
CA GLY A 166 -14.74 -17.64 21.81
C GLY A 166 -14.47 -16.20 22.29
N PRO A 167 -13.77 -16.04 23.41
CA PRO A 167 -13.39 -14.74 23.94
C PRO A 167 -12.30 -14.05 23.09
N GLY A 168 -12.01 -12.78 23.40
CA GLY A 168 -10.89 -12.03 22.81
C GLY A 168 -11.15 -11.57 21.38
N ALA A 169 -10.27 -11.94 20.49
CA ALA A 169 -10.26 -11.50 19.09
C ALA A 169 -11.08 -12.37 18.13
N SER A 170 -11.88 -13.31 18.65
CA SER A 170 -12.72 -14.20 17.86
C SER A 170 -13.55 -13.42 16.83
N GLY A 171 -13.58 -13.90 15.60
CA GLY A 171 -14.28 -13.28 14.47
C GLY A 171 -13.60 -12.03 13.88
N LYS A 172 -12.39 -11.70 14.30
CA LYS A 172 -11.57 -10.64 13.71
C LYS A 172 -10.50 -11.22 12.78
N THR A 173 -10.06 -10.41 11.83
CA THR A 173 -8.91 -10.74 10.97
C THR A 173 -7.64 -10.28 11.67
N ILE A 174 -6.68 -11.17 11.75
CA ILE A 174 -5.40 -10.93 12.40
C ILE A 174 -4.42 -10.38 11.37
N VAL A 175 -3.67 -9.38 11.75
CA VAL A 175 -2.62 -8.76 10.95
C VAL A 175 -1.36 -8.68 11.79
N VAL A 176 -0.26 -9.15 11.26
CA VAL A 176 1.08 -8.94 11.83
C VAL A 176 1.78 -7.81 11.08
N GLY A 177 2.59 -7.04 11.77
CA GLY A 177 3.40 -6.00 11.16
C GLY A 177 4.78 -5.91 11.77
N VAL A 178 5.72 -5.47 10.95
CA VAL A 178 7.07 -5.08 11.35
C VAL A 178 7.35 -3.66 10.88
N LEU A 179 7.94 -2.85 11.73
CA LEU A 179 8.26 -1.45 11.46
C LEU A 179 9.70 -1.16 11.85
N GLN A 180 10.50 -0.77 10.87
CA GLN A 180 11.84 -0.24 11.13
C GLN A 180 11.72 1.17 11.71
N ARG A 181 12.34 1.43 12.87
CA ARG A 181 12.29 2.76 13.50
C ARG A 181 12.83 3.81 12.56
N GLN A 182 12.07 4.90 12.40
CA GLN A 182 12.31 5.98 11.44
C GLN A 182 12.34 5.55 9.96
N GLY A 183 12.01 4.31 9.66
CA GLY A 183 12.03 3.71 8.35
C GLY A 183 10.65 3.29 7.84
N LYS A 184 10.63 2.14 7.21
CA LYS A 184 9.48 1.55 6.52
C LYS A 184 8.69 0.60 7.42
N VAL A 185 7.50 0.24 6.96
CA VAL A 185 6.62 -0.76 7.58
C VAL A 185 6.24 -1.82 6.55
N SER A 186 6.09 -3.05 7.00
CA SER A 186 5.49 -4.14 6.25
C SER A 186 4.41 -4.80 7.11
N ALA A 187 3.23 -5.08 6.54
CA ALA A 187 2.11 -5.67 7.25
C ALA A 187 1.44 -6.77 6.41
N LYS A 188 1.02 -7.86 7.08
CA LYS A 188 0.44 -9.03 6.42
C LYS A 188 -0.75 -9.57 7.21
N VAL A 189 -1.81 -9.94 6.49
CA VAL A 189 -2.92 -10.73 7.05
C VAL A 189 -2.44 -12.15 7.32
N VAL A 190 -2.69 -12.65 8.53
CA VAL A 190 -2.30 -13.99 8.97
C VAL A 190 -3.49 -14.76 9.52
N THR A 191 -3.34 -16.07 9.67
CA THR A 191 -4.39 -16.98 10.14
C THR A 191 -4.53 -16.97 11.66
N ASP A 192 -3.41 -16.84 12.36
CA ASP A 192 -3.29 -16.96 13.81
C ASP A 192 -2.13 -16.10 14.34
N THR A 193 -1.93 -16.09 15.65
CA THR A 193 -0.82 -15.40 16.34
C THR A 193 0.21 -16.36 16.91
N GLU A 194 0.29 -17.56 16.37
CA GLU A 194 1.24 -18.58 16.83
C GLU A 194 2.68 -18.26 16.36
N ALA A 195 3.67 -18.73 17.10
CA ALA A 195 5.07 -18.51 16.77
C ALA A 195 5.41 -19.00 15.35
N ASN A 196 4.87 -20.17 14.95
CA ASN A 196 5.06 -20.74 13.61
C ASN A 196 4.49 -19.88 12.46
N THR A 197 3.63 -18.91 12.75
CA THR A 197 3.09 -17.96 11.79
C THR A 197 3.84 -16.64 11.84
N LEU A 198 4.15 -16.13 13.04
CA LEU A 198 4.74 -14.80 13.22
C LEU A 198 6.25 -14.79 12.94
N ILE A 199 7.00 -15.79 13.42
CA ILE A 199 8.46 -15.84 13.29
C ILE A 199 8.88 -15.88 11.81
N PRO A 200 8.34 -16.77 10.94
CA PRO A 200 8.68 -16.78 9.52
C PRO A 200 8.36 -15.48 8.79
N PHE A 201 7.32 -14.75 9.22
CA PHE A 201 7.04 -13.44 8.64
C PHE A 201 8.14 -12.42 9.00
N ILE A 202 8.61 -12.44 10.25
CA ILE A 202 9.71 -11.56 10.71
C ILE A 202 11.00 -11.93 9.98
N GLU A 203 11.35 -13.22 9.91
CA GLU A 203 12.55 -13.73 9.21
C GLU A 203 12.58 -13.33 7.73
N ALA A 204 11.42 -13.32 7.07
CA ALA A 204 11.31 -12.90 5.66
C ALA A 204 11.45 -11.39 5.46
N ARG A 205 11.43 -10.58 6.52
CA ARG A 205 11.38 -9.10 6.43
C ARG A 205 12.49 -8.40 7.21
N VAL A 206 13.17 -9.08 8.10
CA VAL A 206 14.16 -8.51 9.02
C VAL A 206 15.45 -9.32 8.93
N LEU A 207 16.59 -8.64 8.79
CA LEU A 207 17.89 -9.31 8.77
C LEU A 207 18.23 -9.88 10.16
N PRO A 208 18.92 -11.03 10.22
CA PRO A 208 19.49 -11.56 11.48
C PRO A 208 20.35 -10.50 12.19
N SER A 209 20.55 -10.68 13.49
CA SER A 209 21.27 -9.73 14.37
C SER A 209 20.63 -8.35 14.50
N THR A 210 19.38 -8.19 14.04
CA THR A 210 18.59 -6.97 14.24
C THR A 210 17.97 -6.99 15.64
N MET A 211 17.90 -5.81 16.30
CA MET A 211 17.17 -5.63 17.54
C MET A 211 15.67 -5.57 17.28
N VAL A 212 14.91 -6.57 17.76
CA VAL A 212 13.45 -6.62 17.61
C VAL A 212 12.77 -6.30 18.94
N TYR A 213 11.89 -5.31 18.91
CA TYR A 213 11.04 -4.92 20.03
C TYR A 213 9.63 -5.47 19.83
N THR A 214 9.09 -6.17 20.82
CA THR A 214 7.72 -6.70 20.81
C THR A 214 7.01 -6.39 22.13
N ASP A 215 5.72 -6.69 22.17
CA ASP A 215 4.99 -6.80 23.45
C ASP A 215 5.40 -8.09 24.24
N GLU A 216 4.59 -8.41 25.27
CA GLU A 216 4.82 -9.57 26.16
C GLU A 216 4.32 -10.90 25.57
N ALA A 217 3.80 -10.95 24.36
CA ALA A 217 3.19 -12.16 23.80
C ALA A 217 4.18 -13.33 23.73
N PRO A 218 3.80 -14.53 24.23
CA PRO A 218 4.70 -15.71 24.28
C PRO A 218 5.18 -16.17 22.89
N SER A 219 4.43 -15.85 21.84
CA SER A 219 4.75 -16.22 20.46
C SER A 219 6.10 -15.68 19.99
N TYR A 220 6.57 -14.56 20.58
CA TYR A 220 7.87 -13.97 20.27
C TYR A 220 9.05 -14.55 21.03
N ASN A 221 8.83 -15.51 21.94
CA ASN A 221 9.88 -16.13 22.74
C ASN A 221 10.94 -16.86 21.89
N ALA A 222 10.58 -17.26 20.68
CA ALA A 222 11.48 -17.97 19.78
C ALA A 222 12.44 -17.04 19.00
N LEU A 223 12.25 -15.73 19.01
CA LEU A 223 13.09 -14.77 18.26
C LEU A 223 14.59 -14.88 18.55
N PRO A 224 15.06 -15.03 19.81
CA PRO A 224 16.49 -15.21 20.08
C PRO A 224 17.05 -16.49 19.43
N GLY A 225 16.27 -17.56 19.36
CA GLY A 225 16.66 -18.82 18.70
C GLY A 225 16.78 -18.68 17.18
N SER A 226 16.12 -17.69 16.58
CA SER A 226 16.20 -17.33 15.15
C SER A 226 17.29 -16.29 14.86
N GLY A 227 18.16 -15.96 15.82
CA GLY A 227 19.31 -15.08 15.63
C GLY A 227 19.01 -13.59 15.74
N TYR A 228 17.93 -13.20 16.43
CA TYR A 228 17.58 -11.80 16.70
C TYR A 228 17.94 -11.39 18.13
N GLU A 229 18.34 -10.13 18.30
CA GLU A 229 18.34 -9.51 19.61
C GLU A 229 16.91 -9.12 19.96
N HIS A 230 16.36 -9.62 21.06
CA HIS A 230 14.96 -9.43 21.43
C HIS A 230 14.78 -8.65 22.72
N ARG A 231 13.96 -7.60 22.68
CA ARG A 231 13.55 -6.84 23.87
C ARG A 231 12.02 -6.72 23.93
N ARG A 232 11.48 -7.05 25.12
CA ARG A 232 10.05 -6.95 25.39
C ARG A 232 9.69 -5.65 26.08
N VAL A 233 8.54 -5.11 25.69
CA VAL A 233 7.93 -3.91 26.29
C VAL A 233 6.82 -4.37 27.23
N HIS A 234 6.96 -4.06 28.51
CA HIS A 234 6.00 -4.45 29.55
C HIS A 234 4.90 -3.39 29.72
N HIS A 235 3.81 -3.52 28.98
CA HIS A 235 2.64 -2.62 29.09
C HIS A 235 1.88 -2.80 30.42
N SER A 236 1.88 -4.01 30.99
CA SER A 236 1.22 -4.34 32.25
C SER A 236 1.71 -3.55 33.46
N ALA A 237 2.98 -3.15 33.45
CA ALA A 237 3.61 -2.37 34.53
C ALA A 237 3.39 -0.86 34.41
N LYS A 238 2.55 -0.35 33.47
CA LYS A 238 2.40 1.08 33.11
C LYS A 238 3.73 1.78 32.82
N VAL A 239 4.77 1.03 32.55
CA VAL A 239 6.07 1.52 32.11
C VAL A 239 6.05 1.55 30.59
N TYR A 240 5.57 2.65 30.02
CA TYR A 240 5.44 2.84 28.57
C TYR A 240 6.79 3.02 27.86
N VAL A 241 7.84 3.33 28.59
CA VAL A 241 9.20 3.47 28.07
C VAL A 241 10.19 3.04 29.14
N ARG A 242 10.96 2.00 28.91
CA ARG A 242 12.14 1.68 29.68
C ARG A 242 13.36 1.94 28.80
N ALA A 243 13.94 3.13 28.92
CA ALA A 243 15.00 3.62 28.04
C ALA A 243 14.53 3.74 26.57
N ASP A 244 14.97 2.85 25.69
CA ASP A 244 14.66 2.82 24.26
C ASP A 244 13.61 1.75 23.86
N ALA A 245 13.13 0.94 24.82
CA ALA A 245 12.17 -0.14 24.55
C ALA A 245 10.75 0.42 24.51
N HIS A 246 10.18 0.50 23.32
CA HIS A 246 8.78 0.87 23.03
C HIS A 246 8.33 0.32 21.68
N THR A 247 7.00 0.20 21.48
CA THR A 247 6.33 -0.20 20.23
C THR A 247 5.46 0.92 19.66
N ASN A 248 5.70 2.16 20.06
CA ASN A 248 4.87 3.32 19.70
C ASN A 248 4.79 3.57 18.17
N GLY A 249 5.83 3.20 17.45
CA GLY A 249 5.88 3.39 15.99
C GLY A 249 4.84 2.54 15.29
N ILE A 250 4.82 1.24 15.58
CA ILE A 250 3.88 0.31 14.95
C ILE A 250 2.46 0.51 15.48
N GLU A 251 2.27 0.85 16.75
CA GLU A 251 0.96 1.23 17.30
C GLU A 251 0.39 2.47 16.59
N GLY A 252 1.24 3.47 16.32
CA GLY A 252 0.89 4.65 15.53
C GLY A 252 0.46 4.28 14.10
N PHE A 253 1.15 3.33 13.47
CA PHE A 253 0.76 2.80 12.16
C PHE A 253 -0.61 2.10 12.22
N TRP A 254 -0.86 1.23 13.23
CA TRP A 254 -2.18 0.61 13.40
C TRP A 254 -3.30 1.61 13.61
N SER A 255 -3.04 2.67 14.37
CA SER A 255 -3.99 3.77 14.56
C SER A 255 -4.32 4.45 13.23
N LEU A 256 -3.31 4.75 12.41
CA LEU A 256 -3.47 5.32 11.07
C LEU A 256 -4.37 4.44 10.19
N VAL A 257 -4.06 3.14 10.11
CA VAL A 257 -4.84 2.17 9.29
C VAL A 257 -6.28 2.07 9.79
N LYS A 258 -6.49 1.88 11.10
CA LYS A 258 -7.82 1.74 11.68
C LYS A 258 -8.69 2.99 11.49
N ASN A 259 -8.09 4.16 11.65
CA ASN A 259 -8.81 5.43 11.47
C ASN A 259 -9.18 5.66 9.99
N GLY A 260 -8.25 5.37 9.07
CA GLY A 260 -8.53 5.47 7.64
C GLY A 260 -9.60 4.48 7.18
N LEU A 261 -9.51 3.21 7.58
CA LEU A 261 -10.52 2.21 7.23
C LEU A 261 -11.91 2.57 7.77
N ARG A 262 -12.02 3.06 9.01
CA ARG A 262 -13.31 3.44 9.61
C ARG A 262 -13.86 4.73 9.02
N GLY A 263 -13.01 5.74 8.82
CA GLY A 263 -13.45 7.06 8.35
C GLY A 263 -13.76 7.11 6.87
N VAL A 264 -13.02 6.37 6.03
CA VAL A 264 -13.14 6.43 4.56
C VAL A 264 -13.99 5.28 4.01
N ASN A 265 -13.73 4.06 4.47
CA ASN A 265 -14.34 2.85 3.89
C ASN A 265 -15.45 2.26 4.75
N HIS A 266 -15.61 2.73 6.00
CA HIS A 266 -16.52 2.25 7.04
C HIS A 266 -16.31 0.79 7.43
N SER A 267 -16.23 -0.14 6.47
CA SER A 267 -15.89 -1.54 6.70
C SER A 267 -15.21 -2.14 5.47
N VAL A 268 -14.28 -3.06 5.74
CA VAL A 268 -13.56 -3.81 4.71
C VAL A 268 -13.68 -5.29 5.05
N SER A 269 -14.03 -6.13 4.08
CA SER A 269 -14.06 -7.57 4.29
C SER A 269 -12.65 -8.15 4.42
N ALA A 270 -12.50 -9.22 5.21
CA ALA A 270 -11.22 -9.91 5.41
C ALA A 270 -10.51 -10.26 4.07
N LYS A 271 -11.31 -10.69 3.07
CA LYS A 271 -10.82 -11.05 1.72
C LYS A 271 -9.99 -9.96 1.05
N TYR A 272 -10.29 -8.69 1.32
CA TYR A 272 -9.63 -7.55 0.65
C TYR A 272 -8.71 -6.76 1.59
N LEU A 273 -8.66 -7.12 2.88
CA LEU A 273 -7.92 -6.35 3.88
C LEU A 273 -6.45 -6.17 3.50
N GLN A 274 -5.79 -7.20 2.94
CA GLN A 274 -4.39 -7.10 2.53
C GLN A 274 -4.15 -5.93 1.57
N THR A 275 -4.98 -5.76 0.55
CA THR A 275 -4.78 -4.67 -0.43
C THR A 275 -4.94 -3.28 0.18
N TYR A 276 -5.69 -3.13 1.26
CA TYR A 276 -5.75 -1.88 2.02
C TYR A 276 -4.51 -1.71 2.92
N LEU A 277 -4.01 -2.79 3.50
CA LEU A 277 -2.74 -2.74 4.25
C LEU A 277 -1.60 -2.31 3.31
N ASP A 278 -1.55 -2.85 2.10
CA ASP A 278 -0.56 -2.47 1.08
C ASP A 278 -0.66 -0.97 0.77
N GLU A 279 -1.87 -0.41 0.58
CA GLU A 279 -2.08 1.03 0.39
C GLU A 279 -1.57 1.85 1.58
N TYR A 280 -1.91 1.46 2.83
CA TYR A 280 -1.47 2.22 4.01
C TYR A 280 0.02 2.07 4.29
N SER A 281 0.61 0.90 4.02
CA SER A 281 2.05 0.67 4.09
C SER A 281 2.78 1.54 3.08
N PHE A 282 2.34 1.56 1.82
CA PHE A 282 2.87 2.42 0.77
C PHE A 282 2.85 3.91 1.17
N ARG A 283 1.71 4.40 1.68
CA ARG A 283 1.57 5.79 2.15
C ARG A 283 2.51 6.10 3.32
N TYR A 284 2.61 5.17 4.27
CA TYR A 284 3.49 5.32 5.42
C TYR A 284 4.96 5.35 5.00
N ASN A 285 5.35 4.45 4.11
CA ASN A 285 6.72 4.29 3.63
C ASN A 285 7.19 5.51 2.84
N ARG A 286 6.27 6.19 2.14
CA ARG A 286 6.55 7.38 1.33
C ARG A 286 6.17 8.71 2.01
N ARG A 287 5.87 8.70 3.32
CA ARG A 287 5.45 9.89 4.06
C ARG A 287 6.46 11.04 4.10
N HIS A 288 7.69 10.76 3.75
CA HIS A 288 8.80 11.73 3.71
C HIS A 288 9.35 11.98 2.31
N ASP A 289 8.79 11.32 1.28
CA ASP A 289 9.21 11.53 -0.09
C ASP A 289 8.88 12.97 -0.51
N VAL A 290 9.83 13.59 -1.19
CA VAL A 290 9.72 14.98 -1.68
C VAL A 290 8.91 15.01 -2.97
N THR A 291 8.95 13.92 -3.73
CA THR A 291 8.22 13.75 -4.99
C THR A 291 6.78 13.31 -4.73
N PRO A 292 5.81 13.80 -5.53
CA PRO A 292 4.42 13.34 -5.44
C PRO A 292 4.30 11.84 -5.65
N MET A 293 3.34 11.20 -4.96
CA MET A 293 3.06 9.76 -5.08
C MET A 293 2.65 9.30 -6.50
N LEU A 294 2.50 10.21 -7.47
CA LEU A 294 2.22 9.89 -8.88
C LEU A 294 3.45 9.36 -9.65
N ASN A 295 4.66 9.53 -9.11
CA ASN A 295 5.89 9.08 -9.76
C ASN A 295 6.26 7.59 -9.57
N PRO A 296 5.57 6.76 -8.81
CA PRO A 296 5.90 5.33 -8.69
C PRO A 296 5.18 4.43 -9.69
N PHE A 297 4.56 5.00 -10.72
CA PHE A 297 3.93 4.19 -11.78
C PHE A 297 4.76 4.22 -13.04
#